data_f5562042a4719b379e218137fb5da18c
#
_entry.id   f5562042a4719b379e218137fb5da18c
#
_cell.length_a   1.000
_cell.length_b   1.000
_cell.length_c   1.000
_cell.angle_alpha   90.00
_cell.angle_beta   90.00
_cell.angle_gamma   90.00
#
_symmetry.space_group_name_H-M   'P 1'
#
loop_
_entity.id
_entity.type
_entity.pdbx_description
1 polymer ?
#
loop_
_entity_poly.entity_id
_entity_poly.type
_entity_poly.pdbx_seq_one_letter_code
_entity_poly.pdbx_strand_id
1 'polypeptide(L)'
;KKNKKNICKFDKKTLIKAGVPDFMEEHKSGKNLQRALGEMFIIDKEILKDEMDSFTISIKNEMPMEKSINLFLDAYEIDNEEEKNIFAYELEHLAKSIKRWSLNGYSENEITKLEQRVVNEVKIGRNDPCLCGSKKKYKKCCGR
;
A
#
# COMPACT_ATOMS: atom_id res chain seq x y z
N LYS A 1 29.49 13.96 8.32
CA LYS A 1 28.40 12.98 8.21
C LYS A 1 27.88 13.05 6.77
N LYS A 2 28.20 12.05 5.92
CA LYS A 2 27.69 11.98 4.55
C LYS A 2 26.18 11.76 4.63
N ASN A 3 25.38 12.73 4.16
CA ASN A 3 23.95 12.52 3.91
C ASN A 3 23.82 11.35 2.95
N LYS A 4 23.38 10.18 3.46
CA LYS A 4 22.90 9.11 2.61
C LYS A 4 21.69 9.67 1.87
N LYS A 5 21.86 10.02 0.58
CA LYS A 5 20.74 10.35 -0.29
C LYS A 5 19.76 9.17 -0.21
N ASN A 6 18.52 9.44 0.14
CA ASN A 6 17.45 8.44 0.06
C ASN A 6 17.34 7.99 -1.41
N ILE A 7 17.84 6.79 -1.70
CA ILE A 7 17.80 6.21 -3.04
C ILE A 7 16.44 5.53 -3.17
N CYS A 8 15.73 5.88 -4.23
CA CYS A 8 14.46 5.22 -4.56
C CYS A 8 14.64 3.70 -4.68
N LYS A 9 13.70 2.93 -4.13
CA LYS A 9 13.76 1.47 -4.01
C LYS A 9 13.08 0.71 -5.16
N PHE A 10 12.74 1.38 -6.25
CA PHE A 10 12.29 0.64 -7.43
C PHE A 10 13.41 -0.29 -7.91
N ASP A 11 13.07 -1.54 -8.16
CA ASP A 11 14.03 -2.50 -8.69
C ASP A 11 14.36 -2.20 -10.17
N LYS A 12 15.54 -2.67 -10.61
CA LYS A 12 16.02 -2.41 -11.97
C LYS A 12 15.07 -2.92 -13.06
N LYS A 13 14.39 -4.05 -12.83
CA LYS A 13 13.48 -4.63 -13.83
C LYS A 13 12.25 -3.75 -14.00
N THR A 14 11.68 -3.26 -12.89
CA THR A 14 10.55 -2.31 -12.90
C THR A 14 10.94 -1.02 -13.61
N LEU A 15 12.13 -0.45 -13.32
CA LEU A 15 12.60 0.76 -13.99
C LEU A 15 12.81 0.58 -15.50
N ILE A 16 13.33 -0.57 -15.94
CA ILE A 16 13.50 -0.87 -17.36
C ILE A 16 12.14 -0.99 -18.05
N LYS A 17 11.19 -1.71 -17.44
CA LYS A 17 9.84 -1.87 -17.97
C LYS A 17 9.06 -0.55 -18.01
N ALA A 18 9.28 0.33 -17.03
CA ALA A 18 8.64 1.65 -16.99
C ALA A 18 9.01 2.56 -18.17
N GLY A 19 10.04 2.22 -18.93
CA GLY A 19 10.36 2.88 -20.21
C GLY A 19 9.54 2.41 -21.40
N VAL A 20 8.71 1.37 -21.22
CA VAL A 20 7.80 0.88 -22.28
C VAL A 20 6.48 1.67 -22.20
N PRO A 21 5.96 2.17 -23.34
CA PRO A 21 4.63 2.79 -23.35
C PRO A 21 3.58 1.85 -22.74
N ASP A 22 2.61 2.40 -22.05
CA ASP A 22 1.48 1.69 -21.43
C ASP A 22 1.87 0.64 -20.36
N PHE A 23 3.11 0.74 -19.82
CA PHE A 23 3.52 -0.13 -18.73
C PHE A 23 2.79 0.23 -17.43
N MET A 24 2.01 -0.71 -16.92
CA MET A 24 1.44 -0.67 -15.58
C MET A 24 1.97 -1.83 -14.74
N GLU A 25 2.31 -1.54 -13.48
CA GLU A 25 2.77 -2.55 -12.53
C GLU A 25 1.58 -3.43 -12.08
N GLU A 26 1.68 -4.73 -12.31
CA GLU A 26 0.63 -5.67 -11.90
C GLU A 26 0.71 -5.97 -10.40
N HIS A 27 -0.40 -5.85 -9.70
CA HIS A 27 -0.54 -6.18 -8.29
C HIS A 27 -1.45 -7.39 -8.11
N LYS A 28 -1.08 -8.30 -7.19
CA LYS A 28 -1.91 -9.48 -6.89
C LYS A 28 -3.30 -9.10 -6.39
N SER A 29 -3.39 -8.08 -5.53
CA SER A 29 -4.66 -7.52 -5.05
C SER A 29 -5.50 -6.96 -6.20
N GLY A 30 -4.89 -6.27 -7.18
CA GLY A 30 -5.57 -5.78 -8.37
C GLY A 30 -6.18 -6.91 -9.20
N LYS A 31 -5.46 -8.01 -9.40
CA LYS A 31 -5.99 -9.19 -10.12
C LYS A 31 -7.16 -9.85 -9.40
N ASN A 32 -7.13 -9.92 -8.07
CA ASN A 32 -8.24 -10.47 -7.29
C ASN A 32 -9.48 -9.58 -7.40
N LEU A 33 -9.30 -8.26 -7.26
CA LEU A 33 -10.39 -7.29 -7.41
C LEU A 33 -10.97 -7.33 -8.83
N GLN A 34 -10.13 -7.34 -9.86
CA GLN A 34 -10.55 -7.42 -11.27
C GLN A 34 -11.39 -8.68 -11.53
N ARG A 35 -11.00 -9.82 -10.94
CA ARG A 35 -11.78 -11.04 -11.05
C ARG A 35 -13.13 -10.91 -10.35
N ALA A 36 -13.17 -10.39 -9.11
CA ALA A 36 -14.41 -10.22 -8.36
C ALA A 36 -15.39 -9.28 -9.07
N LEU A 37 -14.91 -8.15 -9.61
CA LEU A 37 -15.73 -7.24 -10.39
C LEU A 37 -16.24 -7.89 -11.68
N GLY A 38 -15.40 -8.64 -12.39
CA GLY A 38 -15.81 -9.35 -13.61
C GLY A 38 -16.78 -10.51 -13.39
N GLU A 39 -16.85 -11.05 -12.17
CA GLU A 39 -17.85 -12.07 -11.78
C GLU A 39 -19.20 -11.45 -11.40
N MET A 40 -19.19 -10.24 -10.82
CA MET A 40 -20.41 -9.54 -10.37
C MET A 40 -21.04 -8.68 -11.47
N PHE A 41 -20.23 -8.06 -12.30
CA PHE A 41 -20.69 -7.17 -13.35
C PHE A 41 -20.32 -7.72 -14.72
N ILE A 42 -21.23 -7.57 -15.69
CA ILE A 42 -20.96 -7.87 -17.10
C ILE A 42 -20.15 -6.70 -17.68
N ILE A 43 -18.84 -6.66 -17.38
CA ILE A 43 -17.94 -5.60 -17.81
C ILE A 43 -16.95 -6.16 -18.83
N ASP A 44 -16.70 -5.40 -19.88
CA ASP A 44 -15.62 -5.70 -20.80
C ASP A 44 -14.25 -5.65 -20.07
N LYS A 45 -13.39 -6.65 -20.34
CA LYS A 45 -12.10 -6.78 -19.65
C LYS A 45 -11.15 -5.63 -19.93
N GLU A 46 -11.22 -5.01 -21.10
CA GLU A 46 -10.39 -3.88 -21.46
C GLU A 46 -10.84 -2.63 -20.69
N ILE A 47 -12.17 -2.39 -20.62
CA ILE A 47 -12.74 -1.30 -19.83
C ILE A 47 -12.34 -1.44 -18.36
N LEU A 48 -12.53 -2.63 -17.79
CA LEU A 48 -12.17 -2.89 -16.40
C LEU A 48 -10.68 -2.68 -16.13
N LYS A 49 -9.83 -3.07 -17.08
CA LYS A 49 -8.39 -2.83 -17.01
C LYS A 49 -8.07 -1.34 -17.00
N ASP A 50 -8.66 -0.56 -17.88
CA ASP A 50 -8.43 0.89 -17.98
C ASP A 50 -8.86 1.62 -16.71
N GLU A 51 -9.96 1.19 -16.09
CA GLU A 51 -10.41 1.74 -14.79
C GLU A 51 -9.45 1.40 -13.65
N MET A 52 -8.95 0.16 -13.59
CA MET A 52 -7.95 -0.25 -12.61
C MET A 52 -6.62 0.50 -12.80
N ASP A 53 -6.23 0.75 -14.05
CA ASP A 53 -5.04 1.53 -14.38
C ASP A 53 -5.25 3.01 -13.97
N SER A 54 -6.42 3.57 -14.21
CA SER A 54 -6.81 4.93 -13.78
C SER A 54 -6.77 5.07 -12.25
N PHE A 55 -7.30 4.09 -11.52
CA PHE A 55 -7.21 4.03 -10.07
C PHE A 55 -5.74 4.00 -9.60
N THR A 56 -4.93 3.14 -10.21
CA THR A 56 -3.50 3.03 -9.88
C THR A 56 -2.76 4.34 -10.13
N ILE A 57 -3.05 5.02 -11.24
CA ILE A 57 -2.49 6.33 -11.57
C ILE A 57 -2.89 7.38 -10.54
N SER A 58 -4.15 7.40 -10.10
CA SER A 58 -4.63 8.35 -9.11
C SER A 58 -3.87 8.24 -7.79
N ILE A 59 -3.62 7.00 -7.33
CA ILE A 59 -2.81 6.72 -6.12
C ILE A 59 -1.35 7.13 -6.33
N LYS A 60 -0.75 6.84 -7.49
CA LYS A 60 0.63 7.25 -7.82
C LYS A 60 0.78 8.77 -7.88
N ASN A 61 -0.26 9.48 -8.27
CA ASN A 61 -0.32 10.95 -8.30
C ASN A 61 -0.74 11.57 -6.96
N GLU A 62 -0.68 10.80 -5.88
CA GLU A 62 -0.93 11.26 -4.49
C GLU A 62 -2.36 11.79 -4.28
N MET A 63 -3.33 11.33 -5.08
CA MET A 63 -4.74 11.59 -4.77
C MET A 63 -5.09 10.93 -3.43
N PRO A 64 -5.84 11.59 -2.54
CA PRO A 64 -6.29 10.96 -1.29
C PRO A 64 -6.98 9.62 -1.55
N MET A 65 -6.56 8.58 -0.83
CA MET A 65 -7.02 7.20 -1.06
C MET A 65 -8.55 7.08 -1.02
N GLU A 66 -9.19 7.69 -0.03
CA GLU A 66 -10.64 7.72 0.11
C GLU A 66 -11.32 8.32 -1.14
N LYS A 67 -10.78 9.43 -1.66
CA LYS A 67 -11.28 10.06 -2.88
C LYS A 67 -11.11 9.16 -4.10
N SER A 68 -9.97 8.48 -4.24
CA SER A 68 -9.72 7.56 -5.34
C SER A 68 -10.66 6.36 -5.29
N ILE A 69 -10.93 5.83 -4.08
CA ILE A 69 -11.86 4.72 -3.87
C ILE A 69 -13.28 5.14 -4.23
N ASN A 70 -13.73 6.30 -3.75
CA ASN A 70 -15.09 6.78 -4.04
C ASN A 70 -15.29 7.02 -5.54
N LEU A 71 -14.32 7.66 -6.22
CA LEU A 71 -14.39 7.86 -7.67
C LEU A 71 -14.47 6.55 -8.45
N PHE A 72 -13.76 5.51 -7.99
CA PHE A 72 -13.83 4.19 -8.61
C PHE A 72 -15.20 3.54 -8.37
N LEU A 73 -15.71 3.57 -7.14
CA LEU A 73 -16.99 2.95 -6.77
C LEU A 73 -18.19 3.67 -7.38
N ASP A 74 -18.10 4.99 -7.58
CA ASP A 74 -19.15 5.79 -8.21
C ASP A 74 -19.35 5.43 -9.69
N ALA A 75 -18.35 4.80 -10.34
CA ALA A 75 -18.49 4.29 -11.70
C ALA A 75 -19.37 3.03 -11.78
N TYR A 76 -19.62 2.37 -10.65
CA TYR A 76 -20.44 1.16 -10.53
C TYR A 76 -21.68 1.47 -9.69
N GLU A 77 -22.85 1.15 -10.21
CA GLU A 77 -24.13 1.26 -9.48
C GLU A 77 -24.24 0.07 -8.50
N ILE A 78 -23.54 0.17 -7.35
CA ILE A 78 -23.57 -0.85 -6.31
C ILE A 78 -24.61 -0.45 -5.27
N ASP A 79 -25.79 -1.06 -5.32
CA ASP A 79 -26.90 -0.75 -4.41
C ASP A 79 -26.71 -1.36 -3.00
N ASN A 80 -25.92 -2.43 -2.90
CA ASN A 80 -25.71 -3.15 -1.65
C ASN A 80 -24.51 -2.57 -0.88
N GLU A 81 -24.76 -1.97 0.28
CA GLU A 81 -23.74 -1.38 1.14
C GLU A 81 -22.69 -2.42 1.63
N GLU A 82 -23.06 -3.69 1.82
CA GLU A 82 -22.10 -4.73 2.22
C GLU A 82 -21.12 -5.01 1.07
N GLU A 83 -21.62 -5.11 -0.16
CA GLU A 83 -20.80 -5.30 -1.36
C GLU A 83 -19.89 -4.08 -1.60
N LYS A 84 -20.43 -2.88 -1.46
CA LYS A 84 -19.68 -1.63 -1.58
C LYS A 84 -18.51 -1.59 -0.58
N ASN A 85 -18.76 -2.00 0.67
CA ASN A 85 -17.71 -2.08 1.69
C ASN A 85 -16.65 -3.13 1.37
N ILE A 86 -17.03 -4.28 0.80
CA ILE A 86 -16.07 -5.31 0.36
C ILE A 86 -15.17 -4.76 -0.75
N PHE A 87 -15.74 -4.08 -1.76
CA PHE A 87 -14.93 -3.49 -2.83
C PHE A 87 -14.05 -2.34 -2.33
N ALA A 88 -14.56 -1.49 -1.44
CA ALA A 88 -13.77 -0.44 -0.82
C ALA A 88 -12.55 -1.02 -0.08
N TYR A 89 -12.74 -2.11 0.65
CA TYR A 89 -11.67 -2.82 1.36
C TYR A 89 -10.60 -3.38 0.39
N GLU A 90 -11.02 -4.02 -0.70
CA GLU A 90 -10.09 -4.57 -1.71
C GLU A 90 -9.33 -3.44 -2.44
N LEU A 91 -10.00 -2.33 -2.75
CA LEU A 91 -9.37 -1.13 -3.33
C LEU A 91 -8.34 -0.51 -2.37
N GLU A 92 -8.65 -0.44 -1.08
CA GLU A 92 -7.71 0.01 -0.05
C GLU A 92 -6.48 -0.90 0.02
N HIS A 93 -6.69 -2.21 -0.03
CA HIS A 93 -5.62 -3.20 -0.08
C HIS A 93 -4.73 -3.04 -1.32
N LEU A 94 -5.34 -2.78 -2.47
CA LEU A 94 -4.63 -2.48 -3.71
C LEU A 94 -3.83 -1.18 -3.54
N ALA A 95 -4.46 -0.09 -3.11
CA ALA A 95 -3.81 1.22 -2.93
C ALA A 95 -2.58 1.13 -2.02
N LYS A 96 -2.68 0.43 -0.89
CA LYS A 96 -1.58 0.19 0.04
C LYS A 96 -0.45 -0.68 -0.52
N SER A 97 -0.70 -1.44 -1.60
CA SER A 97 0.31 -2.26 -2.28
C SER A 97 1.07 -1.50 -3.38
N ILE A 98 0.53 -0.37 -3.84
CA ILE A 98 1.11 0.43 -4.92
C ILE A 98 2.35 1.18 -4.40
N LYS A 99 3.45 1.05 -5.13
CA LYS A 99 4.69 1.79 -4.86
C LYS A 99 4.58 3.22 -5.34
N ARG A 100 5.01 4.18 -4.51
CA ARG A 100 4.95 5.62 -4.80
C ARG A 100 6.30 6.29 -4.73
N TRP A 101 6.50 7.31 -5.56
CA TRP A 101 7.73 8.11 -5.54
C TRP A 101 7.89 8.88 -4.23
N SER A 102 6.81 9.41 -3.67
CA SER A 102 6.80 10.08 -2.36
C SER A 102 7.28 9.19 -1.23
N LEU A 103 7.08 7.88 -1.37
CA LEU A 103 7.55 6.85 -0.43
C LEU A 103 8.90 6.23 -0.86
N ASN A 104 9.68 6.92 -1.69
CA ASN A 104 10.97 6.45 -2.19
C ASN A 104 10.93 5.07 -2.89
N GLY A 105 9.81 4.76 -3.57
CA GLY A 105 9.60 3.50 -4.27
C GLY A 105 9.16 2.35 -3.37
N TYR A 106 8.76 2.63 -2.13
CA TYR A 106 8.06 1.68 -1.29
C TYR A 106 6.55 1.81 -1.44
N SER A 107 5.83 0.74 -1.11
CA SER A 107 4.40 0.79 -0.81
C SER A 107 4.18 1.00 0.69
N GLU A 108 2.97 1.42 1.09
CA GLU A 108 2.63 1.54 2.53
C GLU A 108 2.77 0.21 3.26
N ASN A 109 2.36 -0.89 2.65
CA ASN A 109 2.51 -2.23 3.20
C ASN A 109 3.97 -2.62 3.45
N GLU A 110 4.91 -2.20 2.58
CA GLU A 110 6.33 -2.45 2.76
C GLU A 110 6.89 -1.61 3.91
N ILE A 111 6.49 -0.35 4.03
CA ILE A 111 6.91 0.55 5.12
C ILE A 111 6.44 -0.01 6.47
N THR A 112 5.15 -0.36 6.58
CA THR A 112 4.60 -0.95 7.82
C THR A 112 5.35 -2.21 8.24
N LYS A 113 5.70 -3.08 7.29
CA LYS A 113 6.52 -4.28 7.58
C LYS A 113 7.92 -3.94 8.04
N LEU A 114 8.55 -2.90 7.48
CA LEU A 114 9.87 -2.46 7.91
C LEU A 114 9.83 -1.88 9.32
N GLU A 115 8.83 -1.06 9.65
CA GLU A 115 8.63 -0.51 10.98
C GLU A 115 8.40 -1.61 12.03
N GLN A 116 7.56 -2.59 11.72
CA GLN A 116 7.33 -3.75 12.59
C GLN A 116 8.60 -4.57 12.84
N ARG A 117 9.48 -4.73 11.82
CA ARG A 117 10.76 -5.40 12.00
C ARG A 117 11.68 -4.64 12.94
N VAL A 118 11.79 -3.32 12.77
CA VAL A 118 12.60 -2.47 13.65
C VAL A 118 12.13 -2.56 15.10
N VAL A 119 10.81 -2.53 15.34
CA VAL A 119 10.25 -2.68 16.69
C VAL A 119 10.56 -4.07 17.28
N ASN A 120 10.50 -5.13 16.47
CA ASN A 120 10.77 -6.50 16.92
C ASN A 120 12.26 -6.80 17.12
N GLU A 121 13.15 -6.10 16.41
CA GLU A 121 14.62 -6.26 16.55
C GLU A 121 15.17 -5.56 17.79
N VAL A 122 14.46 -4.58 18.34
CA VAL A 122 14.81 -3.95 19.62
C VAL A 122 14.46 -4.90 20.77
N LYS A 123 15.21 -5.98 20.93
CA LYS A 123 15.13 -6.85 22.10
C LYS A 123 15.68 -6.11 23.31
N ILE A 124 14.79 -5.49 24.09
CA ILE A 124 15.16 -4.85 25.35
C ILE A 124 15.40 -5.96 26.36
N GLY A 125 16.63 -6.08 26.86
CA GLY A 125 16.95 -6.93 27.98
C GLY A 125 16.25 -6.46 29.25
N ARG A 126 15.86 -7.38 30.14
CA ARG A 126 15.21 -7.02 31.42
C ARG A 126 15.97 -5.97 32.24
N ASN A 127 17.30 -5.93 32.06
CA ASN A 127 18.18 -5.01 32.80
C ASN A 127 18.53 -3.73 32.03
N ASP A 128 18.15 -3.61 30.73
CA ASP A 128 18.45 -2.45 29.92
C ASP A 128 17.63 -1.21 30.35
N PRO A 129 18.09 0.00 30.02
CA PRO A 129 17.32 1.21 30.26
C PRO A 129 15.97 1.14 29.54
N CYS A 130 14.90 1.54 30.22
CA CYS A 130 13.57 1.53 29.64
C CYS A 130 13.45 2.56 28.50
N LEU A 131 12.89 2.17 27.36
CA LEU A 131 12.72 3.05 26.18
C LEU A 131 11.72 4.20 26.43
N CYS A 132 10.92 4.15 27.51
CA CYS A 132 10.03 5.25 27.86
C CYS A 132 10.75 6.53 28.35
N GLY A 133 12.09 6.54 28.38
CA GLY A 133 12.88 7.68 28.82
C GLY A 133 12.99 7.84 30.36
N SER A 134 12.40 6.94 31.14
CA SER A 134 12.41 7.01 32.63
C SER A 134 13.76 6.74 33.26
N LYS A 135 14.79 6.36 32.49
CA LYS A 135 16.12 5.93 32.99
C LYS A 135 16.12 4.73 33.93
N LYS A 136 14.95 4.12 34.20
CA LYS A 136 14.81 2.91 34.99
C LYS A 136 15.09 1.67 34.18
N LYS A 137 15.50 0.55 34.81
CA LYS A 137 15.63 -0.75 34.12
C LYS A 137 14.26 -1.20 33.64
N TYR A 138 14.22 -1.78 32.39
CA TYR A 138 12.98 -2.20 31.74
C TYR A 138 12.08 -3.04 32.64
N LYS A 139 12.63 -4.05 33.39
CA LYS A 139 11.90 -4.90 34.35
C LYS A 139 11.29 -4.14 35.55
N LYS A 140 11.74 -2.93 35.83
CA LYS A 140 11.22 -2.07 36.92
C LYS A 140 10.35 -0.91 36.40
N CYS A 141 10.03 -0.90 35.09
CA CYS A 141 9.22 0.12 34.46
C CYS A 141 8.16 -0.53 33.53
N CYS A 142 8.31 -0.48 32.24
CA CYS A 142 7.33 -0.98 31.27
C CYS A 142 7.36 -2.51 31.07
N GLY A 143 8.35 -3.20 31.61
CA GLY A 143 8.50 -4.67 31.57
C GLY A 143 8.02 -5.39 32.84
N ARG A 144 7.13 -4.77 33.63
CA ARG A 144 6.47 -5.40 34.78
C ARG A 144 5.39 -6.37 34.38
#